data_d58d02276e159923b5c74065b09a8c1b
#
_entry.id   d58d02276e159923b5c74065b09a8c1b
#
_cell.length_a   1.000
_cell.length_b   1.000
_cell.length_c   1.000
_cell.angle_alpha   90.00
_cell.angle_beta   90.00
_cell.angle_gamma   90.00
#
_symmetry.space_group_name_H-M   'P 1'
#
loop_
_entity.id
_entity.type
_entity.pdbx_description
1 polymer ?
#
loop_
_entity_poly.entity_id
_entity_poly.type
_entity_poly.pdbx_seq_one_letter_code
_entity_poly.pdbx_strand_id
1 'polypeptide(L)'
;MTFLSDSFTERPILSLRTGGEIGQAKLPIIDMAKLKIEGWYAEVPDEKEIMILPSGEVRDMIAKGIVVNDHDAITPIEDMIRLKSVLDNDFELIGTTVENEAGVKLGKVHDYSADHQSFYIKKLYVGQSLLKSVLSFTKPQLIIDRSQIVDVTKDKIIVKDATEKVQSSKTAPAQA
;
A
#
# COMPACT_ATOMS: atom_id res chain seq x y z
N MET A 1 -11.34 6.71 -5.48
CA MET A 1 -11.56 5.26 -5.59
C MET A 1 -10.33 4.54 -5.06
N THR A 2 -10.52 3.47 -4.29
CA THR A 2 -9.40 2.71 -3.70
C THR A 2 -9.27 1.33 -4.36
N PHE A 3 -8.04 0.90 -4.58
CA PHE A 3 -7.68 -0.41 -5.11
C PHE A 3 -6.87 -1.19 -4.07
N LEU A 4 -6.93 -2.51 -4.09
CA LEU A 4 -6.11 -3.40 -3.26
C LEU A 4 -4.67 -3.45 -3.77
N SER A 5 -3.76 -3.98 -2.96
CA SER A 5 -2.32 -4.00 -3.25
C SER A 5 -1.96 -4.69 -4.57
N ASP A 6 -2.69 -5.72 -4.95
CA ASP A 6 -2.49 -6.46 -6.21
C ASP A 6 -2.69 -5.57 -7.46
N SER A 7 -3.54 -4.55 -7.35
CA SER A 7 -3.77 -3.59 -8.43
C SER A 7 -2.58 -2.65 -8.66
N PHE A 8 -1.61 -2.63 -7.76
CA PHE A 8 -0.40 -1.80 -7.84
C PHE A 8 0.86 -2.62 -8.14
N THR A 9 0.74 -3.92 -8.32
CA THR A 9 1.87 -4.84 -8.51
C THR A 9 1.77 -5.52 -9.87
N GLU A 10 2.91 -5.76 -10.52
CA GLU A 10 3.00 -6.46 -11.83
C GLU A 10 2.08 -5.83 -12.89
N ARG A 11 2.16 -4.51 -13.07
CA ARG A 11 1.29 -3.76 -13.99
C ARG A 11 2.03 -3.30 -15.23
N PRO A 12 1.50 -3.52 -16.45
CA PRO A 12 2.04 -2.92 -17.66
C PRO A 12 2.10 -1.38 -17.56
N ILE A 13 3.17 -0.78 -18.05
CA ILE A 13 3.31 0.67 -18.20
C ILE A 13 3.01 1.03 -19.64
N LEU A 14 2.03 1.88 -19.84
CA LEU A 14 1.48 2.25 -21.14
C LEU A 14 1.82 3.69 -21.49
N SER A 15 2.41 3.92 -22.66
CA SER A 15 2.72 5.26 -23.15
C SER A 15 1.54 5.87 -23.89
N LEU A 16 1.13 7.09 -23.52
CA LEU A 16 0.13 7.88 -24.26
C LEU A 16 0.61 8.25 -25.66
N ARG A 17 1.92 8.49 -25.80
CA ARG A 17 2.49 8.91 -27.07
C ARG A 17 2.47 7.81 -28.13
N THR A 18 2.81 6.58 -27.73
CA THR A 18 2.92 5.45 -28.66
C THR A 18 1.66 4.57 -28.66
N GLY A 19 0.84 4.66 -27.61
CA GLY A 19 -0.32 3.79 -27.41
C GLY A 19 0.04 2.35 -27.01
N GLY A 20 1.33 2.05 -26.81
CA GLY A 20 1.87 0.73 -26.52
C GLY A 20 2.42 0.59 -25.11
N GLU A 21 2.74 -0.66 -24.75
CA GLU A 21 3.47 -1.00 -23.54
C GLU A 21 4.95 -0.64 -23.70
N ILE A 22 5.51 0.03 -22.68
CA ILE A 22 6.90 0.47 -22.65
C ILE A 22 7.70 -0.16 -21.52
N GLY A 23 7.07 -0.91 -20.64
CA GLY A 23 7.69 -1.59 -19.51
C GLY A 23 6.66 -2.16 -18.56
N GLN A 24 7.13 -2.68 -17.43
CA GLN A 24 6.29 -3.28 -16.40
C GLN A 24 6.65 -2.72 -15.02
N ALA A 25 5.67 -2.16 -14.32
CA ALA A 25 5.79 -1.80 -12.92
C ALA A 25 5.72 -3.06 -12.07
N LYS A 26 6.76 -3.33 -11.29
CA LYS A 26 6.89 -4.55 -10.47
C LYS A 26 6.33 -4.34 -9.07
N LEU A 27 7.13 -3.90 -8.15
CA LEU A 27 6.75 -3.68 -6.77
C LEU A 27 6.61 -2.19 -6.47
N PRO A 28 5.58 -1.79 -5.71
CA PRO A 28 5.43 -0.41 -5.27
C PRO A 28 6.49 -0.04 -4.24
N ILE A 29 6.98 1.18 -4.33
CA ILE A 29 7.90 1.81 -3.38
C ILE A 29 7.04 2.65 -2.43
N ILE A 30 7.01 2.26 -1.15
CA ILE A 30 6.14 2.88 -0.15
C ILE A 30 6.96 3.77 0.79
N ASP A 31 6.60 5.04 0.86
CA ASP A 31 7.08 5.95 1.90
C ASP A 31 6.39 5.60 3.21
N MET A 32 7.16 5.09 4.15
CA MET A 32 6.72 4.69 5.48
C MET A 32 6.13 5.87 6.27
N ALA A 33 6.78 7.03 6.21
CA ALA A 33 6.37 8.20 6.98
C ALA A 33 5.04 8.79 6.49
N LYS A 34 4.80 8.73 5.19
CA LYS A 34 3.57 9.23 4.58
C LYS A 34 2.50 8.17 4.37
N LEU A 35 2.85 6.88 4.47
CA LEU A 35 2.02 5.75 4.00
C LEU A 35 1.46 6.04 2.60
N LYS A 36 2.36 6.21 1.66
CA LYS A 36 2.05 6.57 0.28
C LYS A 36 2.94 5.79 -0.67
N ILE A 37 2.39 5.33 -1.79
CA ILE A 37 3.15 4.78 -2.89
C ILE A 37 3.79 5.96 -3.63
N GLU A 38 5.11 6.07 -3.57
CA GLU A 38 5.87 7.14 -4.22
C GLU A 38 6.39 6.74 -5.60
N GLY A 39 6.29 5.47 -5.96
CA GLY A 39 6.68 4.96 -7.27
C GLY A 39 6.68 3.43 -7.32
N TRP A 40 7.25 2.91 -8.38
CA TRP A 40 7.41 1.47 -8.62
C TRP A 40 8.80 1.17 -9.15
N TYR A 41 9.35 0.03 -8.74
CA TYR A 41 10.42 -0.58 -9.51
C TYR A 41 9.87 -0.97 -10.87
N ALA A 42 10.58 -0.62 -11.93
CA ALA A 42 10.13 -0.85 -13.31
C ALA A 42 11.14 -1.73 -14.07
N GLU A 43 10.62 -2.65 -14.82
CA GLU A 43 11.37 -3.43 -15.80
C GLU A 43 11.08 -2.87 -17.19
N VAL A 44 12.13 -2.48 -17.91
CA VAL A 44 12.05 -1.90 -19.25
C VAL A 44 12.86 -2.80 -20.19
N PRO A 45 12.30 -3.18 -21.36
CA PRO A 45 13.04 -3.98 -22.34
C PRO A 45 14.37 -3.31 -22.70
N ASP A 46 15.41 -4.12 -22.81
CA ASP A 46 16.79 -3.74 -23.18
C ASP A 46 17.54 -2.86 -22.14
N GLU A 47 16.89 -2.45 -21.04
CA GLU A 47 17.54 -1.78 -19.92
C GLU A 47 18.12 -2.81 -18.93
N LYS A 48 19.37 -2.61 -18.53
CA LYS A 48 20.07 -3.47 -17.56
C LYS A 48 20.09 -2.88 -16.16
N GLU A 49 19.81 -1.60 -16.04
CA GLU A 49 19.77 -0.87 -14.79
C GLU A 49 18.40 -1.04 -14.10
N ILE A 50 18.40 -0.84 -12.79
CA ILE A 50 17.13 -0.77 -12.04
C ILE A 50 16.46 0.55 -12.38
N MET A 51 15.29 0.45 -12.96
CA MET A 51 14.49 1.60 -13.36
C MET A 51 13.37 1.86 -12.32
N ILE A 52 12.98 3.11 -12.19
CA ILE A 52 11.91 3.56 -11.31
C ILE A 52 10.87 4.34 -12.12
N LEU A 53 9.60 4.03 -11.90
CA LEU A 53 8.48 4.86 -12.31
C LEU A 53 8.01 5.68 -11.10
N PRO A 54 8.28 6.98 -11.01
CA PRO A 54 7.75 7.82 -9.93
C PRO A 54 6.23 7.99 -10.02
N SER A 55 5.55 8.03 -8.87
CA SER A 55 4.09 8.21 -8.85
C SER A 55 3.62 9.53 -9.46
N GLY A 56 4.47 10.56 -9.45
CA GLY A 56 4.19 11.86 -10.07
C GLY A 56 4.12 11.84 -11.60
N GLU A 57 4.70 10.82 -12.23
CA GLU A 57 4.66 10.63 -13.69
C GLU A 57 3.43 9.85 -14.16
N VAL A 58 2.69 9.26 -13.25
CA VAL A 58 1.46 8.51 -13.57
C VAL A 58 0.34 9.49 -13.93
N ARG A 59 -0.25 9.28 -15.09
CA ARG A 59 -1.41 10.04 -15.57
C ARG A 59 -2.73 9.42 -15.20
N ASP A 60 -2.78 8.08 -15.25
CA ASP A 60 -3.97 7.33 -14.86
C ASP A 60 -3.62 5.88 -14.55
N MET A 61 -4.49 5.23 -13.80
CA MET A 61 -4.47 3.78 -13.58
C MET A 61 -5.74 3.17 -14.14
N ILE A 62 -5.58 2.40 -15.18
CA ILE A 62 -6.69 1.72 -15.87
C ILE A 62 -6.61 0.19 -15.68
N ALA A 63 -7.66 -0.52 -16.06
CA ALA A 63 -7.68 -1.99 -15.94
C ALA A 63 -6.50 -2.66 -16.66
N LYS A 64 -6.02 -2.08 -17.76
CA LYS A 64 -4.92 -2.63 -18.56
C LYS A 64 -3.53 -2.30 -18.01
N GLY A 65 -3.36 -1.27 -17.19
CA GLY A 65 -2.04 -0.89 -16.68
C GLY A 65 -1.96 0.52 -16.12
N ILE A 66 -0.73 0.98 -15.93
CA ILE A 66 -0.38 2.33 -15.49
C ILE A 66 -0.09 3.18 -16.73
N VAL A 67 -0.77 4.30 -16.86
CA VAL A 67 -0.63 5.19 -18.01
C VAL A 67 0.33 6.33 -17.68
N VAL A 68 1.32 6.53 -18.53
CA VAL A 68 2.31 7.60 -18.44
C VAL A 68 2.37 8.38 -19.76
N ASN A 69 3.04 9.53 -19.79
CA ASN A 69 3.18 10.27 -21.04
C ASN A 69 4.03 9.49 -22.05
N ASP A 70 5.22 9.08 -21.67
CA ASP A 70 6.16 8.36 -22.53
C ASP A 70 7.30 7.70 -21.73
N HIS A 71 8.34 7.21 -22.41
CA HIS A 71 9.52 6.54 -21.85
C HIS A 71 10.26 7.39 -20.81
N ASP A 72 10.33 8.71 -21.00
CA ASP A 72 11.00 9.64 -20.06
C ASP A 72 10.37 9.66 -18.67
N ALA A 73 9.16 9.09 -18.51
CA ALA A 73 8.52 8.89 -17.22
C ALA A 73 9.24 7.85 -16.34
N ILE A 74 10.06 6.99 -16.95
CA ILE A 74 10.79 5.93 -16.25
C ILE A 74 12.27 6.35 -16.19
N THR A 75 12.83 6.37 -14.99
CA THR A 75 14.14 6.95 -14.71
C THR A 75 15.05 5.91 -14.02
N PRO A 76 16.36 5.88 -14.31
CA PRO A 76 17.29 5.05 -13.56
C PRO A 76 17.27 5.36 -12.06
N ILE A 77 17.39 4.34 -11.21
CA ILE A 77 17.36 4.50 -9.75
C ILE A 77 18.40 5.50 -9.24
N GLU A 78 19.55 5.58 -9.89
CA GLU A 78 20.64 6.48 -9.51
C GLU A 78 20.27 7.96 -9.64
N ASP A 79 19.37 8.29 -10.54
CA ASP A 79 18.87 9.65 -10.79
C ASP A 79 17.73 10.04 -9.82
N MET A 80 17.24 9.10 -9.01
CA MET A 80 16.08 9.32 -8.11
C MET A 80 16.46 9.95 -6.75
N ILE A 81 17.10 11.14 -6.80
CA ILE A 81 17.58 11.85 -5.60
C ILE A 81 16.47 12.07 -4.56
N ARG A 82 15.26 12.42 -5.00
CA ARG A 82 14.12 12.70 -4.10
C ARG A 82 13.57 11.47 -3.40
N LEU A 83 13.74 10.29 -4.01
CA LEU A 83 13.28 9.02 -3.43
C LEU A 83 14.37 8.29 -2.66
N LYS A 84 15.60 8.80 -2.65
CA LYS A 84 16.74 8.12 -2.05
C LYS A 84 16.47 7.69 -0.60
N SER A 85 15.94 8.56 0.23
CA SER A 85 15.62 8.24 1.63
C SER A 85 14.54 7.17 1.77
N VAL A 86 13.59 7.12 0.83
CA VAL A 86 12.54 6.10 0.82
C VAL A 86 13.11 4.75 0.37
N LEU A 87 13.95 4.76 -0.66
CA LEU A 87 14.62 3.57 -1.18
C LEU A 87 15.60 2.99 -0.16
N ASP A 88 16.36 3.84 0.53
CA ASP A 88 17.31 3.41 1.57
C ASP A 88 16.60 2.76 2.78
N ASN A 89 15.35 3.13 3.05
CA ASN A 89 14.57 2.53 4.11
C ASN A 89 14.12 1.10 3.81
N ASP A 90 13.99 0.73 2.53
CA ASP A 90 13.58 -0.60 2.07
C ASP A 90 12.37 -1.15 2.88
N PHE A 91 11.30 -0.34 2.95
CA PHE A 91 10.15 -0.62 3.78
C PHE A 91 9.13 -1.50 3.06
N GLU A 92 8.84 -2.66 3.62
CA GLU A 92 7.78 -3.55 3.17
C GLU A 92 6.57 -3.46 4.09
N LEU A 93 5.45 -2.95 3.57
CA LEU A 93 4.22 -2.81 4.36
C LEU A 93 3.56 -4.16 4.64
N ILE A 94 3.50 -5.05 3.64
CA ILE A 94 2.95 -6.39 3.81
C ILE A 94 3.91 -7.21 4.67
N GLY A 95 3.38 -7.86 5.70
CA GLY A 95 4.17 -8.62 6.67
C GLY A 95 4.56 -7.83 7.93
N THR A 96 4.42 -6.50 7.92
CA THR A 96 4.70 -5.65 9.09
C THR A 96 3.74 -5.98 10.24
N THR A 97 4.28 -6.07 11.46
CA THR A 97 3.50 -6.33 12.67
C THR A 97 2.67 -5.10 13.05
N VAL A 98 1.43 -5.33 13.47
CA VAL A 98 0.52 -4.29 13.97
C VAL A 98 0.29 -4.48 15.46
N GLU A 99 0.48 -3.41 16.22
CA GLU A 99 0.26 -3.36 17.67
C GLU A 99 -0.66 -2.18 18.01
N ASN A 100 -1.38 -2.28 19.14
CA ASN A 100 -2.08 -1.13 19.67
C ASN A 100 -1.15 -0.27 20.56
N GLU A 101 -1.62 0.87 21.03
CA GLU A 101 -0.85 1.78 21.91
C GLU A 101 -0.44 1.12 23.26
N ALA A 102 -1.14 0.07 23.69
CA ALA A 102 -0.79 -0.72 24.86
C ALA A 102 0.27 -1.81 24.59
N GLY A 103 0.79 -1.91 23.36
CA GLY A 103 1.77 -2.92 22.96
C GLY A 103 1.20 -4.30 22.70
N VAL A 104 -0.12 -4.44 22.58
CA VAL A 104 -0.77 -5.72 22.25
C VAL A 104 -0.70 -5.98 20.76
N LYS A 105 -0.14 -7.12 20.35
CA LYS A 105 -0.08 -7.53 18.96
C LYS A 105 -1.47 -7.86 18.43
N LEU A 106 -1.86 -7.18 17.37
CA LEU A 106 -3.13 -7.39 16.66
C LEU A 106 -3.00 -8.38 15.50
N GLY A 107 -1.81 -8.47 14.91
CA GLY A 107 -1.51 -9.35 13.79
C GLY A 107 -0.44 -8.78 12.87
N LYS A 108 -0.48 -9.20 11.60
CA LYS A 108 0.39 -8.67 10.54
C LYS A 108 -0.43 -8.15 9.37
N VAL A 109 0.08 -7.11 8.71
CA VAL A 109 -0.52 -6.62 7.47
C VAL A 109 -0.39 -7.71 6.41
N HIS A 110 -1.50 -8.14 5.84
CA HIS A 110 -1.50 -9.09 4.73
C HIS A 110 -1.94 -8.45 3.41
N ASP A 111 -2.60 -7.29 3.48
CA ASP A 111 -3.02 -6.52 2.32
C ASP A 111 -3.28 -5.05 2.72
N TYR A 112 -3.37 -4.17 1.75
CA TYR A 112 -3.75 -2.78 1.95
C TYR A 112 -4.61 -2.27 0.79
N SER A 113 -5.31 -1.17 0.99
CA SER A 113 -5.93 -0.42 -0.11
C SER A 113 -5.35 0.98 -0.18
N ALA A 114 -5.12 1.44 -1.41
CA ALA A 114 -4.65 2.80 -1.69
C ALA A 114 -5.56 3.51 -2.70
N ASP A 115 -5.58 4.82 -2.62
CA ASP A 115 -6.28 5.65 -3.60
C ASP A 115 -5.51 5.67 -4.92
N HIS A 116 -6.20 5.44 -6.03
CA HIS A 116 -5.57 5.27 -7.34
C HIS A 116 -5.05 6.56 -7.99
N GLN A 117 -5.39 7.72 -7.45
CA GLN A 117 -4.92 9.02 -7.95
C GLN A 117 -3.86 9.63 -7.05
N SER A 118 -4.12 9.67 -5.74
CA SER A 118 -3.20 10.27 -4.77
C SER A 118 -2.14 9.28 -4.25
N PHE A 119 -2.36 7.98 -4.44
CA PHE A 119 -1.50 6.88 -4.00
C PHE A 119 -1.32 6.76 -2.49
N TYR A 120 -2.11 7.48 -1.71
CA TYR A 120 -2.14 7.32 -0.26
C TYR A 120 -2.83 6.01 0.14
N ILE A 121 -2.19 5.27 1.03
CA ILE A 121 -2.76 4.07 1.64
C ILE A 121 -3.90 4.50 2.57
N LYS A 122 -5.07 3.91 2.39
CA LYS A 122 -6.31 4.27 3.09
C LYS A 122 -6.67 3.27 4.17
N LYS A 123 -6.45 1.98 3.92
CA LYS A 123 -6.78 0.91 4.87
C LYS A 123 -5.70 -0.15 4.87
N LEU A 124 -5.51 -0.76 6.02
CA LEU A 124 -4.69 -1.95 6.21
C LEU A 124 -5.61 -3.12 6.55
N TYR A 125 -5.33 -4.26 5.96
CA TYR A 125 -5.99 -5.52 6.25
C TYR A 125 -5.03 -6.39 7.06
N VAL A 126 -5.38 -6.64 8.31
CA VAL A 126 -4.51 -7.30 9.30
C VAL A 126 -5.05 -8.67 9.61
N GLY A 127 -4.23 -9.70 9.39
CA GLY A 127 -4.52 -11.07 9.74
C GLY A 127 -4.09 -11.35 11.18
N GLN A 128 -4.95 -11.98 11.97
CA GLN A 128 -4.59 -12.45 13.31
C GLN A 128 -3.71 -13.70 13.21
N SER A 129 -2.79 -13.87 14.18
CA SER A 129 -1.91 -15.02 14.27
C SER A 129 -2.70 -16.32 14.34
N LEU A 130 -2.23 -17.35 13.62
CA LEU A 130 -2.86 -18.67 13.49
C LEU A 130 -3.15 -19.39 14.82
N LEU A 131 -2.53 -18.98 15.91
CA LEU A 131 -2.69 -19.62 17.22
C LEU A 131 -4.07 -19.40 17.88
N LYS A 132 -4.85 -18.40 17.43
CA LYS A 132 -6.21 -18.13 17.93
C LYS A 132 -7.33 -18.64 17.00
N SER A 133 -7.00 -19.14 15.82
CA SER A 133 -7.97 -19.47 14.77
C SER A 133 -8.24 -20.96 14.55
N VAL A 134 -7.77 -21.84 15.43
CA VAL A 134 -7.95 -23.30 15.28
C VAL A 134 -9.42 -23.74 15.37
N LEU A 135 -10.32 -22.88 15.81
CA LEU A 135 -11.74 -23.21 16.01
C LEU A 135 -12.73 -22.40 15.13
N SER A 136 -12.28 -21.54 14.24
CA SER A 136 -13.20 -20.79 13.37
C SER A 136 -12.81 -20.91 11.91
N PHE A 137 -13.76 -21.33 11.08
CA PHE A 137 -13.61 -21.48 9.63
C PHE A 137 -13.45 -20.14 8.87
N THR A 138 -13.58 -19.01 9.54
CA THR A 138 -13.32 -17.67 8.99
C THR A 138 -12.13 -17.06 9.71
N LYS A 139 -11.07 -16.73 8.99
CA LYS A 139 -9.94 -15.98 9.52
C LYS A 139 -10.45 -14.59 9.92
N PRO A 140 -10.42 -14.20 11.21
CA PRO A 140 -10.83 -12.86 11.59
C PRO A 140 -9.85 -11.86 10.98
N GLN A 141 -10.38 -11.00 10.11
CA GLN A 141 -9.65 -9.94 9.46
C GLN A 141 -9.97 -8.63 10.19
N LEU A 142 -8.93 -7.94 10.64
CA LEU A 142 -9.08 -6.61 11.19
C LEU A 142 -8.79 -5.59 10.10
N ILE A 143 -9.73 -4.67 9.88
CA ILE A 143 -9.57 -3.57 8.93
C ILE A 143 -9.24 -2.31 9.73
N ILE A 144 -8.08 -1.72 9.44
CA ILE A 144 -7.60 -0.51 10.11
C ILE A 144 -7.63 0.63 9.10
N ASP A 145 -8.39 1.66 9.40
CA ASP A 145 -8.41 2.89 8.63
C ASP A 145 -7.15 3.71 8.91
N ARG A 146 -6.68 4.46 7.91
CA ARG A 146 -5.51 5.34 8.04
C ARG A 146 -5.59 6.27 9.25
N SER A 147 -6.77 6.78 9.58
CA SER A 147 -6.99 7.68 10.73
C SER A 147 -6.75 7.03 12.09
N GLN A 148 -6.69 5.72 12.15
CA GLN A 148 -6.42 4.94 13.36
C GLN A 148 -4.91 4.69 13.56
N ILE A 149 -4.07 4.97 12.57
CA ILE A 149 -2.63 4.77 12.64
C ILE A 149 -2.01 5.92 13.42
N VAL A 150 -1.25 5.59 14.46
CA VAL A 150 -0.56 6.54 15.35
C VAL A 150 0.88 6.72 14.90
N ASP A 151 1.58 5.62 14.61
CA ASP A 151 2.98 5.64 14.21
C ASP A 151 3.31 4.45 13.30
N VAL A 152 4.29 4.64 12.42
CA VAL A 152 4.81 3.60 11.52
C VAL A 152 6.32 3.58 11.62
N THR A 153 6.86 2.45 11.99
CA THR A 153 8.30 2.17 11.99
C THR A 153 8.62 1.05 11.02
N LYS A 154 9.89 0.79 10.76
CA LYS A 154 10.32 -0.31 9.87
C LYS A 154 9.81 -1.68 10.35
N ASP A 155 9.67 -1.87 11.66
CA ASP A 155 9.36 -3.17 12.27
C ASP A 155 7.88 -3.33 12.63
N LYS A 156 7.19 -2.22 12.90
CA LYS A 156 5.80 -2.26 13.37
C LYS A 156 4.99 -1.01 13.08
N ILE A 157 3.68 -1.20 13.06
CA ILE A 157 2.68 -0.14 12.96
C ILE A 157 1.93 -0.08 14.29
N ILE A 158 1.81 1.11 14.86
CA ILE A 158 1.06 1.36 16.10
C ILE A 158 -0.26 2.01 15.73
N VAL A 159 -1.35 1.45 16.26
CA VAL A 159 -2.71 1.92 16.00
C VAL A 159 -3.44 2.23 17.30
N LYS A 160 -4.43 3.11 17.22
CA LYS A 160 -5.33 3.43 18.33
C LYS A 160 -6.08 2.18 18.78
N ASP A 161 -6.37 2.08 20.07
CA ASP A 161 -7.19 1.01 20.61
C ASP A 161 -8.58 1.00 19.96
N ALA A 162 -8.94 -0.13 19.35
CA ALA A 162 -10.22 -0.32 18.69
C ALA A 162 -11.40 -0.45 19.69
N THR A 163 -11.12 -0.49 20.98
CA THR A 163 -12.11 -0.76 22.04
C THR A 163 -13.11 0.38 22.25
N GLU A 164 -12.82 1.59 21.78
CA GLU A 164 -13.76 2.72 21.96
C GLU A 164 -14.94 2.76 20.96
N LYS A 165 -14.88 2.00 19.85
CA LYS A 165 -15.91 2.06 18.80
C LYS A 165 -17.04 1.03 18.93
N VAL A 166 -16.92 0.03 19.80
CA VAL A 166 -17.99 -1.00 19.98
C VAL A 166 -19.08 -0.56 20.94
N GLN A 167 -18.87 0.50 21.73
CA GLN A 167 -19.88 0.96 22.70
C GLN A 167 -20.90 1.97 22.17
N SER A 168 -20.76 2.48 20.96
CA SER A 168 -21.66 3.52 20.42
C SER A 168 -22.78 3.01 19.50
N SER A 169 -22.95 1.70 19.33
CA SER A 169 -23.98 1.13 18.44
C SER A 169 -25.01 0.23 19.14
N LYS A 170 -25.18 0.33 20.48
CA LYS A 170 -26.37 -0.21 21.12
C LYS A 170 -27.46 0.87 21.15
N THR A 171 -28.12 1.00 20.04
CA THR A 171 -29.39 1.71 19.95
C THR A 171 -30.39 1.01 20.86
N ALA A 172 -31.02 1.77 21.76
CA ALA A 172 -32.11 1.33 22.61
C ALA A 172 -33.28 0.81 21.76
N PRO A 173 -33.99 -0.22 22.23
CA PRO A 173 -35.19 -0.68 21.54
C PRO A 173 -36.27 0.40 21.61
N ALA A 174 -36.85 0.72 20.47
CA ALA A 174 -38.04 1.53 20.40
C ALA A 174 -39.17 0.79 21.12
N GLN A 175 -39.67 1.38 22.17
CA GLN A 175 -40.97 0.99 22.72
C GLN A 175 -42.07 1.72 21.96
N ALA A 176 -42.92 0.96 21.39
CA ALA A 176 -44.21 1.43 20.88
C ALA A 176 -45.13 1.91 22.01
#